data_eba600d1f87f916df4837ccfa9293184
#
_entry.id   eba600d1f87f916df4837ccfa9293184
#
_cell.length_a   1.000
_cell.length_b   1.000
_cell.length_c   1.000
_cell.angle_alpha   90.00
_cell.angle_beta   90.00
_cell.angle_gamma   90.00
#
_symmetry.space_group_name_H-M   'P 1'
#
loop_
_entity.id
_entity.type
_entity.pdbx_description
1 polymer ?
#
loop_
_entity_poly.entity_id
_entity_poly.type
_entity_poly.pdbx_seq_one_letter_code
_entity_poly.pdbx_strand_id
1 'polypeptide(L)'
;FQAEDGIRDFLLSLVGSEMCIRDRYTPLLWLFYPLVWLVNLVANNLLRLFNINPEDQAAHALSNEELRTVVMEAGALIPQRHKKMLLNLIDLEKVTVEDIMVPRNEIVGIDIEDDEESVLRQITNSQYTRLPVFRENIDTVIGFLHLRNILSQLQHGDCNKESLLRRVREPYFIQENTSLNRQLLNFQREQRRIGFAVDEYGDIQGLVTLEDILEEIVGEFTSDPSAHALEIIPQDNGTWLVDGSATIRDLNTTLDLLLPTDGPKTLNGLIVEYLEDIPQPGTSMLLGGHPVDIVQTKDNKVKTARVHPALKRR
;
A
#
# COMPACT_ATOMS: atom_id res chain seq x y z
N PHE A 1 -6.38 -53.20 2.90
CA PHE A 1 -5.62 -53.81 4.03
C PHE A 1 -4.11 -53.98 3.75
N GLN A 2 -3.62 -54.04 2.51
CA GLN A 2 -2.21 -54.18 2.18
C GLN A 2 -1.45 -52.86 1.93
N ALA A 3 -2.16 -51.72 1.80
CA ALA A 3 -1.52 -50.43 1.56
C ALA A 3 -1.12 -49.66 2.84
N GLU A 4 -1.76 -49.97 3.97
CA GLU A 4 -1.42 -49.33 5.25
C GLU A 4 -0.14 -49.90 5.91
N ASP A 5 0.11 -51.18 5.70
CA ASP A 5 1.32 -51.84 6.23
C ASP A 5 2.62 -51.32 5.53
N GLY A 6 2.54 -51.07 4.21
CA GLY A 6 3.69 -50.55 3.46
C GLY A 6 4.11 -49.12 3.83
N ILE A 7 3.16 -48.26 4.20
CA ILE A 7 3.41 -46.87 4.65
C ILE A 7 4.03 -46.90 6.07
N ARG A 8 3.56 -47.78 6.91
CA ARG A 8 4.04 -47.91 8.28
C ARG A 8 5.48 -48.44 8.34
N ASP A 9 5.85 -49.40 7.48
CA ASP A 9 7.21 -49.91 7.36
C ASP A 9 8.17 -48.89 6.74
N PHE A 10 7.69 -48.06 5.80
CA PHE A 10 8.49 -46.98 5.23
C PHE A 10 8.77 -45.85 6.26
N LEU A 11 7.78 -45.47 7.08
CA LEU A 11 7.96 -44.48 8.15
C LEU A 11 8.87 -45.02 9.26
N LEU A 12 8.77 -46.31 9.63
CA LEU A 12 9.66 -46.94 10.60
C LEU A 12 11.09 -47.06 10.09
N SER A 13 11.31 -47.27 8.78
CA SER A 13 12.64 -47.30 8.20
C SER A 13 13.31 -45.90 8.13
N LEU A 14 12.53 -44.84 7.90
CA LEU A 14 13.00 -43.45 7.94
C LEU A 14 13.40 -43.03 9.37
N VAL A 15 12.58 -43.35 10.37
CA VAL A 15 12.89 -43.06 11.79
C VAL A 15 14.10 -43.88 12.24
N GLY A 16 14.24 -45.13 11.77
CA GLY A 16 15.39 -45.99 12.07
C GLY A 16 16.71 -45.45 11.48
N SER A 17 16.68 -44.83 10.29
CA SER A 17 17.90 -44.30 9.66
C SER A 17 18.39 -43.02 10.36
N GLU A 18 17.50 -42.17 10.84
CA GLU A 18 17.86 -40.95 11.59
C GLU A 18 18.44 -41.29 12.99
N MET A 19 17.91 -42.31 13.65
CA MET A 19 18.47 -42.78 14.93
C MET A 19 19.85 -43.43 14.74
N CYS A 20 20.08 -44.18 13.67
CA CYS A 20 21.41 -44.83 13.41
C CYS A 20 22.49 -43.80 13.05
N ILE A 21 22.12 -42.67 12.39
CA ILE A 21 23.02 -41.55 12.10
C ILE A 21 23.42 -40.85 13.40
N ARG A 22 22.48 -40.60 14.28
CA ARG A 22 22.71 -39.94 15.57
C ARG A 22 23.61 -40.74 16.48
N ASP A 23 23.40 -42.06 16.60
CA ASP A 23 24.24 -42.95 17.44
C ASP A 23 25.65 -43.09 16.96
N ARG A 24 25.92 -43.00 15.65
CA ARG A 24 27.23 -43.10 15.07
C ARG A 24 28.09 -41.83 15.24
N TYR A 25 27.44 -40.66 15.37
CA TYR A 25 28.12 -39.38 15.59
C TYR A 25 28.30 -39.04 17.07
N THR A 26 27.54 -39.64 17.99
CA THR A 26 27.64 -39.37 19.43
C THR A 26 29.04 -39.61 20.00
N PRO A 27 29.76 -40.72 19.68
CA PRO A 27 31.12 -40.92 20.19
C PRO A 27 32.13 -39.94 19.56
N LEU A 28 31.88 -39.51 18.31
CA LEU A 28 32.72 -38.51 17.65
C LEU A 28 32.50 -37.10 18.28
N LEU A 29 31.28 -36.75 18.59
CA LEU A 29 30.96 -35.52 19.30
C LEU A 29 31.58 -35.53 20.71
N TRP A 30 31.57 -36.66 21.40
CA TRP A 30 32.17 -36.78 22.74
C TRP A 30 33.70 -36.67 22.68
N LEU A 31 34.33 -37.18 21.64
CA LEU A 31 35.77 -37.07 21.41
C LEU A 31 36.21 -35.65 21.09
N PHE A 32 35.36 -34.89 20.30
CA PHE A 32 35.68 -33.54 19.93
C PHE A 32 35.13 -32.48 20.91
N TYR A 33 34.29 -32.86 21.88
CA TYR A 33 33.75 -31.98 22.90
C TYR A 33 34.81 -31.14 23.64
N PRO A 34 35.92 -31.73 24.14
CA PRO A 34 36.93 -30.93 24.81
C PRO A 34 37.66 -29.95 23.90
N LEU A 35 37.81 -30.30 22.61
CA LEU A 35 38.39 -29.39 21.62
C LEU A 35 37.46 -28.20 21.33
N VAL A 36 36.17 -28.46 21.11
CA VAL A 36 35.16 -27.42 20.92
C VAL A 36 35.04 -26.54 22.16
N TRP A 37 35.07 -27.13 23.36
CA TRP A 37 35.06 -26.38 24.61
C TRP A 37 36.29 -25.47 24.74
N LEU A 38 37.49 -25.97 24.38
CA LEU A 38 38.72 -25.17 24.42
C LEU A 38 38.67 -23.99 23.44
N VAL A 39 38.19 -24.23 22.20
CA VAL A 39 38.05 -23.22 21.18
C VAL A 39 37.04 -22.13 21.64
N ASN A 40 35.90 -22.55 22.19
CA ASN A 40 34.90 -21.62 22.71
C ASN A 40 35.43 -20.82 23.93
N LEU A 41 36.23 -21.45 24.80
CA LEU A 41 36.84 -20.75 25.94
C LEU A 41 37.83 -19.67 25.47
N VAL A 42 38.66 -19.97 24.47
CA VAL A 42 39.61 -19.02 23.89
C VAL A 42 38.85 -17.90 23.14
N ALA A 43 37.86 -18.24 22.34
CA ALA A 43 37.05 -17.28 21.60
C ALA A 43 36.29 -16.34 22.55
N ASN A 44 35.65 -16.88 23.59
CA ASN A 44 34.92 -16.06 24.55
C ASN A 44 35.84 -15.16 25.40
N ASN A 45 37.06 -15.64 25.74
CA ASN A 45 38.04 -14.80 26.44
C ASN A 45 38.58 -13.68 25.53
N LEU A 46 38.81 -13.96 24.23
CA LEU A 46 39.19 -12.94 23.24
C LEU A 46 38.09 -11.90 23.05
N LEU A 47 36.84 -12.34 22.91
CA LEU A 47 35.69 -11.43 22.79
C LEU A 47 35.53 -10.54 24.02
N ARG A 48 35.74 -11.09 25.24
CA ARG A 48 35.72 -10.28 26.47
C ARG A 48 36.86 -9.26 26.55
N LEU A 49 38.03 -9.61 26.02
CA LEU A 49 39.16 -8.68 25.95
C LEU A 49 38.88 -7.46 25.04
N PHE A 50 38.10 -7.69 23.96
CA PHE A 50 37.63 -6.64 23.06
C PHE A 50 36.31 -5.98 23.50
N ASN A 51 35.82 -6.31 24.72
CA ASN A 51 34.57 -5.77 25.29
C ASN A 51 33.33 -6.01 24.39
N ILE A 52 33.34 -7.06 23.59
CA ILE A 52 32.23 -7.48 22.72
C ILE A 52 31.44 -8.55 23.47
N ASN A 53 30.22 -8.21 23.93
CA ASN A 53 29.32 -9.17 24.55
C ASN A 53 28.59 -9.96 23.45
N PRO A 54 28.78 -11.28 23.34
CA PRO A 54 28.08 -12.10 22.33
C PRO A 54 26.55 -12.15 22.58
N GLU A 55 26.09 -11.84 23.82
CA GLU A 55 24.68 -11.76 24.13
C GLU A 55 24.02 -10.47 23.56
N ASP A 56 24.78 -9.40 23.39
CA ASP A 56 24.27 -8.18 22.73
C ASP A 56 24.12 -8.36 21.20
N GLN A 57 24.88 -9.27 20.61
CA GLN A 57 24.74 -9.61 19.16
C GLN A 57 23.57 -10.57 18.89
N ALA A 58 23.17 -11.40 19.87
CA ALA A 58 21.96 -12.23 19.74
C ALA A 58 20.67 -11.38 19.87
N ALA A 59 20.79 -10.15 20.38
CA ALA A 59 19.73 -9.16 20.43
C ALA A 59 19.76 -8.17 19.23
N HIS A 60 20.54 -8.44 18.18
CA HIS A 60 20.35 -7.73 16.92
C HIS A 60 18.96 -8.09 16.41
N ALA A 61 18.01 -7.20 16.69
CA ALA A 61 16.74 -7.21 16.00
C ALA A 61 17.05 -7.36 14.51
N LEU A 62 16.54 -8.42 13.91
CA LEU A 62 16.63 -8.64 12.47
C LEU A 62 16.34 -7.32 11.77
N SER A 63 17.20 -6.89 10.89
CA SER A 63 16.90 -5.69 10.11
C SER A 63 15.64 -5.96 9.29
N ASN A 64 14.88 -4.92 8.93
CA ASN A 64 13.69 -5.08 8.11
C ASN A 64 13.98 -5.86 6.81
N GLU A 65 15.16 -5.71 6.24
CA GLU A 65 15.62 -6.42 5.04
C GLU A 65 15.88 -7.93 5.31
N GLU A 66 16.46 -8.27 6.46
CA GLU A 66 16.65 -9.66 6.87
C GLU A 66 15.31 -10.32 7.16
N LEU A 67 14.40 -9.64 7.86
CA LEU A 67 13.04 -10.12 8.10
C LEU A 67 12.29 -10.35 6.79
N ARG A 68 12.41 -9.42 5.84
CA ARG A 68 11.84 -9.55 4.49
C ARG A 68 12.35 -10.82 3.80
N THR A 69 13.66 -11.06 3.85
CA THR A 69 14.30 -12.25 3.25
C THR A 69 13.78 -13.53 3.89
N VAL A 70 13.70 -13.59 5.21
CA VAL A 70 13.15 -14.75 5.94
C VAL A 70 11.70 -15.03 5.53
N VAL A 71 10.86 -13.99 5.43
CA VAL A 71 9.46 -14.14 4.99
C VAL A 71 9.40 -14.60 3.53
N MET A 72 10.30 -14.13 2.66
CA MET A 72 10.37 -14.57 1.27
C MET A 72 10.75 -16.04 1.14
N GLU A 73 11.71 -16.53 1.93
CA GLU A 73 12.20 -17.92 1.93
C GLU A 73 11.21 -18.90 2.60
N ALA A 74 10.39 -18.44 3.54
CA ALA A 74 9.39 -19.27 4.23
C ALA A 74 8.21 -19.73 3.32
N GLY A 75 8.35 -19.62 2.02
CA GLY A 75 7.30 -19.82 1.02
C GLY A 75 6.59 -21.18 1.02
N ALA A 76 7.17 -22.24 1.60
CA ALA A 76 6.53 -23.55 1.72
C ALA A 76 5.60 -23.68 2.94
N LEU A 77 5.76 -22.81 3.95
CA LEU A 77 5.05 -22.88 5.22
C LEU A 77 3.90 -21.85 5.34
N ILE A 78 3.98 -20.77 4.57
CA ILE A 78 3.03 -19.64 4.66
C ILE A 78 2.22 -19.56 3.36
N PRO A 79 0.86 -19.53 3.42
CA PRO A 79 0.02 -19.28 2.25
C PRO A 79 0.41 -17.97 1.55
N GLN A 80 0.43 -17.93 0.22
CA GLN A 80 0.90 -16.81 -0.59
C GLN A 80 0.21 -15.47 -0.21
N ARG A 81 -1.09 -15.50 0.09
CA ARG A 81 -1.84 -14.33 0.53
C ARG A 81 -1.29 -13.75 1.85
N HIS A 82 -1.01 -14.61 2.83
CA HIS A 82 -0.46 -14.18 4.12
C HIS A 82 0.98 -13.67 3.97
N LYS A 83 1.77 -14.30 3.08
CA LYS A 83 3.11 -13.84 2.74
C LYS A 83 3.10 -12.43 2.17
N LYS A 84 2.19 -12.14 1.22
CA LYS A 84 2.03 -10.79 0.65
C LYS A 84 1.68 -9.77 1.72
N MET A 85 0.73 -10.08 2.61
CA MET A 85 0.37 -9.18 3.73
C MET A 85 1.54 -8.88 4.68
N LEU A 86 2.35 -9.90 4.99
CA LEU A 86 3.53 -9.72 5.85
C LEU A 86 4.58 -8.83 5.18
N LEU A 87 4.81 -8.99 3.89
CA LEU A 87 5.73 -8.15 3.12
C LEU A 87 5.21 -6.71 3.05
N ASN A 88 3.93 -6.50 2.75
CA ASN A 88 3.30 -5.19 2.73
C ASN A 88 3.41 -4.50 4.10
N LEU A 89 3.21 -5.24 5.21
CA LEU A 89 3.36 -4.69 6.56
C LEU A 89 4.79 -4.21 6.85
N ILE A 90 5.81 -4.93 6.38
CA ILE A 90 7.21 -4.53 6.51
C ILE A 90 7.48 -3.27 5.65
N ASP A 91 6.90 -3.20 4.46
CA ASP A 91 7.08 -2.11 3.52
C ASP A 91 6.34 -0.82 3.95
N LEU A 92 5.33 -0.89 4.86
CA LEU A 92 4.58 0.27 5.37
C LEU A 92 5.47 1.35 6.00
N GLU A 93 6.65 1.02 6.45
CA GLU A 93 7.60 1.99 7.00
C GLU A 93 8.23 2.86 5.92
N LYS A 94 8.33 2.34 4.69
CA LYS A 94 8.94 3.02 3.54
C LYS A 94 7.93 3.83 2.73
N VAL A 95 6.66 3.44 2.78
CA VAL A 95 5.56 4.10 2.06
C VAL A 95 5.06 5.27 2.86
N THR A 96 4.82 6.41 2.21
CA THR A 96 4.35 7.64 2.82
C THR A 96 2.88 7.90 2.52
N VAL A 97 2.28 8.86 3.21
CA VAL A 97 0.90 9.31 2.96
C VAL A 97 0.74 9.83 1.53
N GLU A 98 1.75 10.54 1.00
CA GLU A 98 1.77 11.05 -0.37
C GLU A 98 1.57 9.93 -1.42
N ASP A 99 2.08 8.72 -1.14
CA ASP A 99 2.04 7.61 -2.09
C ASP A 99 0.64 7.00 -2.27
N ILE A 100 -0.27 7.18 -1.28
CA ILE A 100 -1.60 6.55 -1.26
C ILE A 100 -2.75 7.54 -1.13
N MET A 101 -2.47 8.83 -0.87
CA MET A 101 -3.53 9.82 -0.68
C MET A 101 -4.36 10.01 -1.94
N VAL A 102 -5.64 10.30 -1.78
CA VAL A 102 -6.47 10.83 -2.85
C VAL A 102 -5.95 12.24 -3.18
N PRO A 103 -5.49 12.52 -4.39
CA PRO A 103 -4.97 13.83 -4.76
C PRO A 103 -6.01 14.94 -4.60
N ARG A 104 -5.55 16.15 -4.31
CA ARG A 104 -6.39 17.33 -4.09
C ARG A 104 -7.49 17.54 -5.14
N ASN A 105 -7.15 17.35 -6.40
CA ASN A 105 -8.06 17.56 -7.54
C ASN A 105 -9.13 16.46 -7.68
N GLU A 106 -9.02 15.38 -6.92
CA GLU A 106 -9.97 14.25 -6.92
C GLU A 106 -10.81 14.20 -5.64
N ILE A 107 -10.53 15.10 -4.68
CA ILE A 107 -11.31 15.17 -3.44
C ILE A 107 -12.74 15.58 -3.75
N VAL A 108 -13.67 14.69 -3.41
CA VAL A 108 -15.10 14.96 -3.46
C VAL A 108 -15.54 15.51 -2.10
N GLY A 109 -16.02 16.73 -2.07
CA GLY A 109 -16.44 17.42 -0.85
C GLY A 109 -17.70 18.27 -1.06
N ILE A 110 -18.09 18.98 -0.02
CA ILE A 110 -19.27 19.85 0.01
C ILE A 110 -18.79 21.31 0.15
N ASP A 111 -19.13 22.14 -0.83
CA ASP A 111 -19.01 23.58 -0.67
C ASP A 111 -20.25 24.11 0.07
N ILE A 112 -20.05 24.68 1.27
CA ILE A 112 -21.13 25.18 2.09
C ILE A 112 -21.71 26.51 1.55
N GLU A 113 -20.99 27.20 0.66
CA GLU A 113 -21.49 28.42 0.02
C GLU A 113 -22.49 28.13 -1.12
N ASP A 114 -22.47 26.92 -1.70
CA ASP A 114 -23.45 26.46 -2.68
C ASP A 114 -24.88 26.62 -2.14
N ASP A 115 -25.88 26.65 -3.02
CA ASP A 115 -27.28 26.68 -2.62
C ASP A 115 -27.68 25.40 -1.84
N GLU A 116 -28.64 25.54 -0.92
CA GLU A 116 -29.03 24.47 0.00
C GLU A 116 -29.50 23.22 -0.73
N GLU A 117 -30.19 23.37 -1.85
CA GLU A 117 -30.65 22.24 -2.66
C GLU A 117 -29.49 21.50 -3.33
N SER A 118 -28.47 22.24 -3.77
CA SER A 118 -27.23 21.64 -4.33
C SER A 118 -26.45 20.86 -3.29
N VAL A 119 -26.26 21.45 -2.10
CA VAL A 119 -25.61 20.79 -0.95
C VAL A 119 -26.34 19.49 -0.60
N LEU A 120 -27.68 19.51 -0.51
CA LEU A 120 -28.46 18.31 -0.22
C LEU A 120 -28.34 17.25 -1.32
N ARG A 121 -28.30 17.67 -2.59
CA ARG A 121 -28.08 16.74 -3.71
C ARG A 121 -26.69 16.10 -3.65
N GLN A 122 -25.65 16.87 -3.36
CA GLN A 122 -24.28 16.34 -3.20
C GLN A 122 -24.22 15.30 -2.07
N ILE A 123 -24.85 15.60 -0.93
CA ILE A 123 -24.94 14.69 0.22
C ILE A 123 -25.67 13.39 -0.15
N THR A 124 -26.84 13.52 -0.81
CA THR A 124 -27.71 12.37 -1.10
C THR A 124 -27.12 11.44 -2.15
N ASN A 125 -26.40 12.01 -3.13
CA ASN A 125 -25.78 11.25 -4.21
C ASN A 125 -24.35 10.76 -3.87
N SER A 126 -23.83 11.14 -2.71
CA SER A 126 -22.48 10.74 -2.33
C SER A 126 -22.39 9.25 -2.01
N GLN A 127 -21.35 8.61 -2.51
CA GLN A 127 -20.96 7.22 -2.18
C GLN A 127 -20.11 7.16 -0.90
N TYR A 128 -19.61 8.30 -0.42
CA TYR A 128 -18.70 8.39 0.72
C TYR A 128 -19.44 8.60 2.03
N THR A 129 -19.01 7.92 3.08
CA THR A 129 -19.58 8.05 4.43
C THR A 129 -19.13 9.32 5.14
N ARG A 130 -17.96 9.86 4.78
CA ARG A 130 -17.36 11.08 5.32
C ARG A 130 -17.00 12.01 4.18
N LEU A 131 -17.51 13.23 4.25
CA LEU A 131 -17.26 14.23 3.23
C LEU A 131 -16.54 15.43 3.84
N PRO A 132 -15.46 15.89 3.20
CA PRO A 132 -14.90 17.22 3.45
C PRO A 132 -15.94 18.31 3.28
N VAL A 133 -15.93 19.31 4.15
CA VAL A 133 -16.73 20.52 4.03
C VAL A 133 -15.80 21.72 3.99
N PHE A 134 -15.94 22.54 2.98
CA PHE A 134 -15.10 23.71 2.74
C PHE A 134 -15.91 24.91 2.28
N ARG A 135 -15.28 26.07 2.11
CA ARG A 135 -15.86 27.30 1.55
C ARG A 135 -15.14 27.68 0.29
N GLU A 136 -15.86 27.79 -0.82
CA GLU A 136 -15.36 28.22 -2.13
C GLU A 136 -14.20 27.32 -2.65
N ASN A 137 -13.25 27.03 -1.80
CA ASN A 137 -12.03 26.31 -2.14
C ASN A 137 -11.65 25.31 -1.04
N ILE A 138 -11.09 24.18 -1.43
CA ILE A 138 -10.62 23.13 -0.52
C ILE A 138 -9.56 23.63 0.48
N ASP A 139 -8.84 24.73 0.18
CA ASP A 139 -7.88 25.33 1.11
C ASP A 139 -8.58 25.98 2.33
N THR A 140 -9.86 26.33 2.19
CA THR A 140 -10.66 26.87 3.27
C THR A 140 -11.55 25.79 3.91
N VAL A 141 -10.91 24.67 4.31
CA VAL A 141 -11.61 23.54 4.89
C VAL A 141 -12.17 23.89 6.27
N ILE A 142 -13.43 23.50 6.51
CA ILE A 142 -14.11 23.64 7.80
C ILE A 142 -13.96 22.35 8.60
N GLY A 143 -13.97 21.18 7.92
CA GLY A 143 -13.82 19.89 8.57
C GLY A 143 -14.46 18.74 7.82
N PHE A 144 -14.89 17.72 8.55
CA PHE A 144 -15.49 16.51 7.99
C PHE A 144 -16.91 16.30 8.48
N LEU A 145 -17.84 16.11 7.57
CA LEU A 145 -19.21 15.73 7.83
C LEU A 145 -19.36 14.21 7.73
N HIS A 146 -19.87 13.59 8.80
CA HIS A 146 -20.20 12.16 8.76
C HIS A 146 -21.67 11.97 8.39
N LEU A 147 -21.98 11.40 7.24
CA LEU A 147 -23.33 11.30 6.70
C LEU A 147 -24.30 10.60 7.66
N ARG A 148 -23.84 9.58 8.39
CA ARG A 148 -24.66 8.87 9.37
C ARG A 148 -25.26 9.81 10.44
N ASN A 149 -24.55 10.92 10.77
CA ASN A 149 -24.99 11.84 11.81
C ASN A 149 -26.15 12.75 11.37
N ILE A 150 -26.40 12.83 10.07
CA ILE A 150 -27.43 13.71 9.49
C ILE A 150 -28.59 12.94 8.87
N LEU A 151 -28.51 11.60 8.77
CA LEU A 151 -29.55 10.79 8.14
C LEU A 151 -30.96 11.03 8.71
N SER A 152 -31.08 11.18 10.03
CA SER A 152 -32.36 11.47 10.67
C SER A 152 -32.94 12.83 10.27
N GLN A 153 -32.08 13.84 10.09
CA GLN A 153 -32.50 15.18 9.67
C GLN A 153 -32.90 15.21 8.20
N LEU A 154 -32.15 14.48 7.34
CA LEU A 154 -32.50 14.29 5.93
C LEU A 154 -33.89 13.65 5.77
N GLN A 155 -34.22 12.66 6.62
CA GLN A 155 -35.53 11.99 6.60
C GLN A 155 -36.69 12.88 7.03
N HIS A 156 -36.46 13.85 7.92
CA HIS A 156 -37.47 14.76 8.44
C HIS A 156 -37.59 16.07 7.65
N GLY A 157 -36.69 16.30 6.69
CA GLY A 157 -36.67 17.53 5.91
C GLY A 157 -36.12 18.78 6.65
N ASP A 158 -35.54 18.57 7.84
CA ASP A 158 -35.04 19.65 8.72
C ASP A 158 -33.52 19.89 8.52
N CYS A 159 -32.99 19.54 7.36
CA CYS A 159 -31.55 19.63 7.09
C CYS A 159 -31.23 20.99 6.44
N ASN A 160 -30.85 21.96 7.25
CA ASN A 160 -30.37 23.29 6.79
C ASN A 160 -28.83 23.41 6.99
N LYS A 161 -28.22 24.40 6.32
CA LYS A 161 -26.77 24.65 6.39
C LYS A 161 -26.26 24.82 7.82
N GLU A 162 -26.99 25.51 8.68
CA GLU A 162 -26.57 25.69 10.09
C GLU A 162 -26.53 24.35 10.86
N SER A 163 -27.53 23.51 10.63
CA SER A 163 -27.60 22.20 11.27
C SER A 163 -26.47 21.27 10.81
N LEU A 164 -26.06 21.37 9.54
CA LEU A 164 -24.91 20.67 8.97
C LEU A 164 -23.62 21.14 9.63
N LEU A 165 -23.37 22.46 9.67
CA LEU A 165 -22.15 23.04 10.26
C LEU A 165 -21.95 22.64 11.73
N ARG A 166 -23.02 22.54 12.52
CA ARG A 166 -22.95 22.08 13.92
C ARG A 166 -22.50 20.63 14.07
N ARG A 167 -22.55 19.83 13.00
CA ARG A 167 -22.16 18.40 12.99
C ARG A 167 -20.85 18.12 12.27
N VAL A 168 -20.27 19.15 11.66
CA VAL A 168 -18.93 19.07 11.09
C VAL A 168 -17.93 18.89 12.24
N ARG A 169 -17.05 17.92 12.10
CA ARG A 169 -15.92 17.71 13.02
C ARG A 169 -14.73 18.49 12.51
N GLU A 170 -13.91 19.01 13.42
CA GLU A 170 -12.67 19.69 13.10
C GLU A 170 -11.79 18.90 12.16
N PRO A 171 -11.13 19.55 11.19
CA PRO A 171 -10.21 18.91 10.28
C PRO A 171 -9.03 18.31 11.04
N TYR A 172 -8.45 17.24 10.51
CA TYR A 172 -7.23 16.62 11.00
C TYR A 172 -6.20 16.68 9.89
N PHE A 173 -5.05 17.30 10.15
CA PHE A 173 -4.00 17.51 9.16
C PHE A 173 -2.83 16.56 9.42
N ILE A 174 -2.25 16.06 8.35
CA ILE A 174 -1.19 15.05 8.33
C ILE A 174 -0.13 15.53 7.35
N GLN A 175 1.13 15.51 7.73
CA GLN A 175 2.21 15.80 6.77
C GLN A 175 2.29 14.69 5.72
N GLU A 176 2.34 15.05 4.43
CA GLU A 176 2.37 14.09 3.31
C GLU A 176 3.55 13.12 3.38
N ASN A 177 4.70 13.55 3.90
CA ASN A 177 5.90 12.74 4.09
C ASN A 177 5.83 11.77 5.29
N THR A 178 4.70 11.67 5.98
CA THR A 178 4.54 10.76 7.13
C THR A 178 4.46 9.32 6.65
N SER A 179 5.28 8.41 7.20
CA SER A 179 5.19 6.98 6.88
C SER A 179 3.84 6.39 7.31
N LEU A 180 3.32 5.46 6.52
CA LEU A 180 2.00 4.85 6.76
C LEU A 180 1.92 4.13 8.11
N ASN A 181 3.00 3.47 8.52
CA ASN A 181 3.08 2.83 9.83
C ASN A 181 2.84 3.85 10.96
N ARG A 182 3.51 5.01 10.90
CA ARG A 182 3.33 6.09 11.88
C ARG A 182 1.93 6.68 11.83
N GLN A 183 1.39 6.87 10.62
CA GLN A 183 0.05 7.42 10.44
C GLN A 183 -1.05 6.47 10.92
N LEU A 184 -0.89 5.17 10.75
CA LEU A 184 -1.80 4.15 11.29
C LEU A 184 -1.91 4.25 12.82
N LEU A 185 -0.76 4.37 13.51
CA LEU A 185 -0.70 4.55 14.96
C LEU A 185 -1.31 5.90 15.39
N ASN A 186 -1.11 6.96 14.62
CA ASN A 186 -1.70 8.27 14.87
C ASN A 186 -3.23 8.21 14.75
N PHE A 187 -3.78 7.60 13.71
CA PHE A 187 -5.22 7.40 13.56
C PHE A 187 -5.83 6.64 14.74
N GLN A 188 -5.13 5.60 15.22
CA GLN A 188 -5.55 4.83 16.39
C GLN A 188 -5.53 5.69 17.67
N ARG A 189 -4.45 6.43 17.91
CA ARG A 189 -4.27 7.27 19.12
C ARG A 189 -5.27 8.42 19.17
N GLU A 190 -5.45 9.13 18.04
CA GLU A 190 -6.35 10.29 17.93
C GLU A 190 -7.80 9.89 17.67
N GLN A 191 -8.09 8.58 17.52
CA GLN A 191 -9.40 8.04 17.15
C GLN A 191 -10.01 8.71 15.91
N ARG A 192 -9.16 9.05 14.95
CA ARG A 192 -9.51 9.59 13.64
C ARG A 192 -9.45 8.49 12.59
N ARG A 193 -10.14 8.68 11.48
CA ARG A 193 -10.15 7.74 10.35
C ARG A 193 -9.95 8.41 9.00
N ILE A 194 -9.83 9.74 9.00
CA ILE A 194 -9.68 10.56 7.80
C ILE A 194 -8.89 11.80 8.17
N GLY A 195 -8.05 12.26 7.27
CA GLY A 195 -7.28 13.49 7.43
C GLY A 195 -6.86 14.08 6.11
N PHE A 196 -6.55 15.38 6.10
CA PHE A 196 -5.97 16.07 4.97
C PHE A 196 -4.46 15.92 5.01
N ALA A 197 -3.87 15.49 3.89
CA ALA A 197 -2.44 15.53 3.68
C ALA A 197 -2.04 16.96 3.32
N VAL A 198 -1.03 17.49 4.01
CA VAL A 198 -0.52 18.84 3.80
C VAL A 198 1.00 18.81 3.58
N ASP A 199 1.49 19.77 2.79
CA ASP A 199 2.91 20.01 2.60
C ASP A 199 3.54 20.80 3.78
N GLU A 200 4.80 21.22 3.63
CA GLU A 200 5.56 21.98 4.63
C GLU A 200 5.01 23.40 4.85
N TYR A 201 4.24 23.92 3.92
CA TYR A 201 3.61 25.25 3.97
C TYR A 201 2.22 25.22 4.57
N GLY A 202 1.64 24.02 4.71
CA GLY A 202 0.29 23.79 5.21
C GLY A 202 -0.77 23.77 4.11
N ASP A 203 -0.36 23.72 2.84
CA ASP A 203 -1.27 23.61 1.70
C ASP A 203 -1.78 22.18 1.55
N ILE A 204 -3.07 22.02 1.30
CA ILE A 204 -3.69 20.70 1.15
C ILE A 204 -3.28 20.06 -0.18
N GLN A 205 -2.57 18.94 -0.11
CA GLN A 205 -2.14 18.15 -1.26
C GLN A 205 -3.08 16.99 -1.56
N GLY A 206 -3.76 16.47 -0.53
CA GLY A 206 -4.64 15.33 -0.69
C GLY A 206 -5.45 15.00 0.56
N LEU A 207 -6.06 13.83 0.51
CA LEU A 207 -6.85 13.27 1.60
C LEU A 207 -6.47 11.79 1.77
N VAL A 208 -6.32 11.34 3.01
CA VAL A 208 -6.02 9.94 3.32
C VAL A 208 -6.99 9.42 4.38
N THR A 209 -7.41 8.18 4.21
CA THR A 209 -8.27 7.48 5.17
C THR A 209 -7.55 6.31 5.84
N LEU A 210 -8.10 5.82 6.95
CA LEU A 210 -7.63 4.59 7.59
C LEU A 210 -7.84 3.38 6.68
N GLU A 211 -8.92 3.43 5.91
CA GLU A 211 -9.31 2.40 4.95
C GLU A 211 -8.23 2.24 3.87
N ASP A 212 -7.65 3.32 3.35
CA ASP A 212 -6.57 3.30 2.33
C ASP A 212 -5.29 2.66 2.91
N ILE A 213 -4.92 2.99 4.15
CA ILE A 213 -3.75 2.37 4.82
C ILE A 213 -3.97 0.86 5.03
N LEU A 214 -5.18 0.44 5.39
CA LEU A 214 -5.49 -0.97 5.57
C LEU A 214 -5.50 -1.72 4.24
N GLU A 215 -5.91 -1.07 3.17
CA GLU A 215 -5.86 -1.62 1.82
C GLU A 215 -4.43 -1.87 1.36
N GLU A 216 -3.49 -0.98 1.69
CA GLU A 216 -2.07 -1.19 1.43
C GLU A 216 -1.52 -2.45 2.11
N ILE A 217 -2.00 -2.78 3.33
CA ILE A 217 -1.55 -3.98 4.06
C ILE A 217 -2.16 -5.26 3.48
N VAL A 218 -3.48 -5.27 3.31
CA VAL A 218 -4.25 -6.49 3.02
C VAL A 218 -4.34 -6.75 1.51
N GLY A 219 -4.14 -5.71 0.71
CA GLY A 219 -4.50 -5.66 -0.70
C GLY A 219 -6.00 -5.41 -0.86
N GLU A 220 -6.42 -5.11 -2.05
CA GLU A 220 -7.79 -4.76 -2.38
C GLU A 220 -8.84 -5.70 -1.81
N PHE A 221 -9.80 -5.13 -1.09
CA PHE A 221 -10.97 -5.83 -0.59
C PHE A 221 -12.10 -5.91 -1.62
N THR A 222 -11.93 -5.31 -2.78
CA THR A 222 -12.99 -5.28 -3.79
C THR A 222 -13.32 -6.70 -4.24
N SER A 223 -14.43 -7.18 -3.71
CA SER A 223 -15.15 -8.34 -4.23
C SER A 223 -15.79 -8.04 -5.60
N ASP A 224 -15.63 -6.84 -6.11
CA ASP A 224 -16.11 -6.42 -7.41
C ASP A 224 -14.90 -6.26 -8.36
N PRO A 225 -14.61 -7.28 -9.19
CA PRO A 225 -13.54 -7.20 -10.19
C PRO A 225 -13.76 -6.06 -11.21
N SER A 226 -14.96 -5.44 -11.19
CA SER A 226 -15.34 -4.39 -12.12
C SER A 226 -14.88 -2.99 -11.74
N ALA A 227 -14.53 -2.70 -10.49
CA ALA A 227 -14.11 -1.37 -10.09
C ALA A 227 -12.67 -1.04 -10.57
N HIS A 228 -11.73 -1.98 -10.45
CA HIS A 228 -10.36 -1.83 -10.97
C HIS A 228 -10.19 -2.40 -12.39
N ALA A 229 -11.11 -3.28 -12.84
CA ALA A 229 -11.17 -3.69 -14.24
C ALA A 229 -11.49 -2.51 -15.18
N LEU A 230 -11.94 -1.36 -14.64
CA LEU A 230 -12.13 -0.13 -15.43
C LEU A 230 -10.83 0.67 -15.60
N GLU A 231 -9.84 0.51 -14.74
CA GLU A 231 -8.59 1.27 -14.83
C GLU A 231 -7.56 0.63 -15.76
N ILE A 232 -7.48 -0.70 -15.82
CA ILE A 232 -6.53 -1.45 -16.67
C ILE A 232 -7.26 -2.55 -17.42
N ILE A 233 -7.54 -2.34 -18.70
CA ILE A 233 -8.24 -3.30 -19.54
C ILE A 233 -7.24 -3.93 -20.51
N PRO A 234 -6.91 -5.24 -20.37
CA PRO A 234 -6.07 -5.93 -21.32
C PRO A 234 -6.75 -6.02 -22.68
N GLN A 235 -5.98 -5.87 -23.77
CA GLN A 235 -6.43 -5.96 -25.15
C GLN A 235 -5.86 -7.22 -25.81
N ASP A 236 -6.56 -7.77 -26.79
CA ASP A 236 -6.16 -8.99 -27.52
C ASP A 236 -4.79 -8.90 -28.22
N ASN A 237 -4.31 -7.66 -28.46
CA ASN A 237 -3.02 -7.39 -29.11
C ASN A 237 -1.84 -7.27 -28.13
N GLY A 238 -2.03 -7.62 -26.85
CA GLY A 238 -1.01 -7.53 -25.82
C GLY A 238 -0.72 -6.11 -25.33
N THR A 239 -1.62 -5.15 -25.57
CA THR A 239 -1.59 -3.80 -25.00
C THR A 239 -2.63 -3.68 -23.89
N TRP A 240 -2.57 -2.60 -23.12
CA TRP A 240 -3.51 -2.30 -22.05
C TRP A 240 -4.14 -0.93 -22.26
N LEU A 241 -5.47 -0.85 -22.14
CA LEU A 241 -6.15 0.44 -21.98
C LEU A 241 -6.14 0.79 -20.50
N VAL A 242 -5.63 1.96 -20.17
CA VAL A 242 -5.40 2.42 -18.80
C VAL A 242 -6.12 3.73 -18.59
N ASP A 243 -6.84 3.89 -17.48
CA ASP A 243 -7.42 5.18 -17.08
C ASP A 243 -6.28 6.13 -16.69
N GLY A 244 -6.40 7.41 -17.04
CA GLY A 244 -5.40 8.43 -16.70
C GLY A 244 -5.24 8.69 -15.21
N SER A 245 -6.22 8.33 -14.39
CA SER A 245 -6.17 8.43 -12.92
C SER A 245 -5.38 7.29 -12.26
N ALA A 246 -5.10 6.19 -13.00
CA ALA A 246 -4.35 5.06 -12.48
C ALA A 246 -2.98 5.49 -11.94
N THR A 247 -2.59 5.00 -10.76
CA THR A 247 -1.33 5.39 -10.16
C THR A 247 -0.14 4.73 -10.86
N ILE A 248 0.97 5.44 -10.97
CA ILE A 248 2.22 4.90 -11.56
C ILE A 248 2.68 3.66 -10.81
N ARG A 249 2.49 3.64 -9.50
CA ARG A 249 2.86 2.52 -8.64
C ARG A 249 2.06 1.26 -8.97
N ASP A 250 0.73 1.39 -9.13
CA ASP A 250 -0.14 0.26 -9.47
C ASP A 250 0.15 -0.26 -10.88
N LEU A 251 0.41 0.63 -11.83
CA LEU A 251 0.82 0.28 -13.17
C LEU A 251 2.14 -0.51 -13.17
N ASN A 252 3.15 -0.03 -12.43
CA ASN A 252 4.42 -0.72 -12.32
C ASN A 252 4.27 -2.09 -11.64
N THR A 253 3.42 -2.19 -10.62
CA THR A 253 3.21 -3.45 -9.87
C THR A 253 2.38 -4.46 -10.66
N THR A 254 1.32 -4.01 -11.34
CA THR A 254 0.34 -4.89 -12.02
C THR A 254 0.81 -5.33 -13.39
N LEU A 255 1.46 -4.42 -14.13
CA LEU A 255 1.88 -4.64 -15.51
C LEU A 255 3.39 -4.89 -15.66
N ASP A 256 4.13 -4.93 -14.54
CA ASP A 256 5.60 -5.06 -14.52
C ASP A 256 6.29 -4.00 -15.39
N LEU A 257 5.80 -2.74 -15.30
CA LEU A 257 6.35 -1.60 -16.03
C LEU A 257 7.49 -0.95 -15.22
N LEU A 258 8.29 -0.13 -15.89
CA LEU A 258 9.38 0.64 -15.29
C LEU A 258 9.15 2.15 -15.52
N LEU A 259 7.95 2.63 -15.17
CA LEU A 259 7.62 4.05 -15.23
C LEU A 259 8.31 4.82 -14.10
N PRO A 260 8.77 6.07 -14.33
CA PRO A 260 9.38 6.90 -13.29
C PRO A 260 8.43 7.14 -12.11
N THR A 261 8.94 7.04 -10.90
CA THR A 261 8.18 7.26 -9.65
C THR A 261 8.56 8.54 -8.92
N ASP A 262 9.60 9.24 -9.40
CA ASP A 262 10.16 10.46 -8.78
C ASP A 262 9.41 11.74 -9.18
N GLY A 263 8.20 11.61 -9.71
CA GLY A 263 7.38 12.73 -10.21
C GLY A 263 5.91 12.53 -9.88
N PRO A 264 5.02 12.92 -10.81
CA PRO A 264 3.59 12.78 -10.65
C PRO A 264 3.18 11.35 -10.30
N LYS A 265 2.18 11.21 -9.44
CA LYS A 265 1.74 9.91 -8.93
C LYS A 265 0.78 9.18 -9.89
N THR A 266 0.13 9.88 -10.81
CA THR A 266 -0.85 9.33 -11.77
C THR A 266 -0.32 9.30 -13.20
N LEU A 267 -0.86 8.41 -14.03
CA LEU A 267 -0.50 8.32 -15.45
C LEU A 267 -0.76 9.64 -16.20
N ASN A 268 -1.90 10.29 -15.94
CA ASN A 268 -2.20 11.61 -16.51
C ASN A 268 -1.15 12.65 -16.12
N GLY A 269 -0.78 12.70 -14.84
CA GLY A 269 0.25 13.62 -14.35
C GLY A 269 1.58 13.40 -15.04
N LEU A 270 2.04 12.15 -15.15
CA LEU A 270 3.30 11.79 -15.81
C LEU A 270 3.28 12.14 -17.31
N ILE A 271 2.16 11.95 -18.00
CA ILE A 271 2.00 12.30 -19.41
C ILE A 271 2.09 13.81 -19.61
N VAL A 272 1.39 14.59 -18.80
CA VAL A 272 1.35 16.05 -18.88
C VAL A 272 2.71 16.65 -18.56
N GLU A 273 3.41 16.15 -17.53
CA GLU A 273 4.77 16.56 -17.21
C GLU A 273 5.75 16.27 -18.33
N TYR A 274 5.68 15.07 -18.93
CA TYR A 274 6.58 14.66 -20.01
C TYR A 274 6.38 15.50 -21.29
N LEU A 275 5.14 15.90 -21.60
CA LEU A 275 4.81 16.68 -22.79
C LEU A 275 4.87 18.19 -22.56
N GLU A 276 4.88 18.63 -21.30
CA GLU A 276 4.75 20.04 -20.91
C GLU A 276 3.49 20.71 -21.49
N ASP A 277 2.49 19.91 -21.91
CA ASP A 277 1.24 20.34 -22.52
C ASP A 277 0.13 19.28 -22.37
N ILE A 278 -1.12 19.68 -22.56
CA ILE A 278 -2.26 18.78 -22.53
C ILE A 278 -2.37 18.05 -23.90
N PRO A 279 -2.16 16.73 -23.95
CA PRO A 279 -2.13 16.01 -25.21
C PRO A 279 -3.51 15.91 -25.85
N GLN A 280 -3.52 15.84 -27.19
CA GLN A 280 -4.73 15.49 -27.93
C GLN A 280 -4.84 13.99 -28.14
N PRO A 281 -6.07 13.44 -28.33
CA PRO A 281 -6.25 12.06 -28.74
C PRO A 281 -5.45 11.72 -30.01
N GLY A 282 -4.75 10.59 -30.02
CA GLY A 282 -3.85 10.18 -31.10
C GLY A 282 -2.39 10.61 -30.90
N THR A 283 -2.05 11.36 -29.84
CA THR A 283 -0.65 11.61 -29.47
C THR A 283 0.00 10.33 -28.97
N SER A 284 1.19 10.01 -29.46
CA SER A 284 2.00 8.88 -29.01
C SER A 284 3.32 9.34 -28.43
N MET A 285 3.78 8.67 -27.35
CA MET A 285 5.04 9.00 -26.68
C MET A 285 5.71 7.73 -26.13
N LEU A 286 6.93 7.88 -25.63
CA LEU A 286 7.69 6.79 -25.03
C LEU A 286 7.96 7.11 -23.55
N LEU A 287 7.27 6.43 -22.63
CA LEU A 287 7.43 6.58 -21.18
C LEU A 287 8.12 5.34 -20.59
N GLY A 288 9.24 5.51 -19.93
CA GLY A 288 9.98 4.39 -19.30
C GLY A 288 10.34 3.24 -20.26
N GLY A 289 10.43 3.51 -21.58
CA GLY A 289 10.66 2.49 -22.61
C GLY A 289 9.39 1.80 -23.14
N HIS A 290 8.21 2.22 -22.66
CA HIS A 290 6.90 1.75 -23.09
C HIS A 290 6.26 2.78 -24.02
N PRO A 291 5.85 2.43 -25.25
CA PRO A 291 5.02 3.30 -26.06
C PRO A 291 3.66 3.50 -25.41
N VAL A 292 3.20 4.73 -25.36
CA VAL A 292 1.91 5.14 -24.79
C VAL A 292 1.17 5.99 -25.80
N ASP A 293 -0.06 5.59 -26.17
CA ASP A 293 -0.92 6.31 -27.09
C ASP A 293 -2.10 6.91 -26.32
N ILE A 294 -2.37 8.19 -26.48
CA ILE A 294 -3.53 8.85 -25.90
C ILE A 294 -4.77 8.49 -26.72
N VAL A 295 -5.70 7.79 -26.07
CA VAL A 295 -6.95 7.35 -26.71
C VAL A 295 -8.05 8.38 -26.54
N GLN A 296 -8.20 8.93 -25.33
CA GLN A 296 -9.26 9.87 -25.02
C GLN A 296 -8.78 10.92 -24.02
N THR A 297 -9.18 12.18 -24.26
CA THR A 297 -9.03 13.29 -23.33
C THR A 297 -10.40 13.87 -22.97
N LYS A 298 -10.59 14.32 -21.75
CA LYS A 298 -11.80 14.98 -21.26
C LYS A 298 -11.42 15.99 -20.18
N ASP A 299 -12.04 17.15 -20.18
CA ASP A 299 -11.86 18.22 -19.19
C ASP A 299 -10.38 18.58 -18.97
N ASN A 300 -9.62 18.71 -20.06
CA ASN A 300 -8.19 18.99 -20.06
C ASN A 300 -7.31 17.92 -19.38
N LYS A 301 -7.81 16.71 -19.23
CA LYS A 301 -7.08 15.57 -18.66
C LYS A 301 -7.07 14.39 -19.63
N VAL A 302 -6.04 13.58 -19.57
CA VAL A 302 -6.03 12.27 -20.24
C VAL A 302 -7.01 11.37 -19.50
N LYS A 303 -8.08 10.95 -20.20
CA LYS A 303 -9.06 10.03 -19.64
C LYS A 303 -8.64 8.58 -19.83
N THR A 304 -8.14 8.25 -21.02
CA THR A 304 -7.72 6.88 -21.35
C THR A 304 -6.47 6.90 -22.22
N ALA A 305 -5.49 6.13 -21.85
CA ALA A 305 -4.27 5.88 -22.61
C ALA A 305 -4.11 4.39 -22.93
N ARG A 306 -3.45 4.08 -24.05
CA ARG A 306 -3.05 2.72 -24.40
C ARG A 306 -1.57 2.55 -24.14
N VAL A 307 -1.23 1.63 -23.25
CA VAL A 307 0.15 1.30 -22.89
C VAL A 307 0.57 0.03 -23.63
N HIS A 308 1.75 0.05 -24.25
CA HIS A 308 2.32 -1.07 -24.97
C HIS A 308 3.45 -1.73 -24.16
N PRO A 309 3.76 -3.02 -24.44
CA PRO A 309 4.93 -3.67 -23.88
C PRO A 309 6.21 -2.91 -24.22
N ALA A 310 7.24 -3.05 -23.39
CA ALA A 310 8.52 -2.40 -23.63
C ALA A 310 9.09 -2.75 -25.00
N LEU A 311 9.62 -1.75 -25.69
CA LEU A 311 10.35 -1.97 -26.95
C LEU A 311 11.63 -2.77 -26.61
N LYS A 312 11.77 -3.98 -27.16
CA LYS A 312 13.02 -4.73 -27.05
C LYS A 312 14.15 -3.90 -27.64
N ARG A 313 15.09 -3.47 -26.81
CA ARG A 313 16.36 -2.91 -27.31
C ARG A 313 17.03 -3.97 -28.19
N ARG A 314 17.18 -3.64 -29.48
CA ARG A 314 18.02 -4.42 -30.40
C ARG A 314 19.48 -4.20 -30.10
#